data_bcc1babaf0fc37f0bd61e8b898d5746b
#
_entry.id   bcc1babaf0fc37f0bd61e8b898d5746b
#
_cell.length_a   1.000
_cell.length_b   1.000
_cell.length_c   1.000
_cell.angle_alpha   90.00
_cell.angle_beta   90.00
_cell.angle_gamma   90.00
#
_symmetry.space_group_name_H-M   'P 1'
#
loop_
_entity.id
_entity.type
_entity.pdbx_description
1 polymer ?
#
loop_
_entity_poly.entity_id
_entity_poly.type
_entity_poly.pdbx_seq_one_letter_code
_entity_poly.pdbx_strand_id
1 'polypeptide(L)'
;MDFELNEDQRAFADTAQQFADECLAPMAAEWDEKQIFPKDVLREAGELGFLSLYTPEAQGGLGLSRLDASIIFEQLAMGCTSTTAFMTIHNMVSWMIASFATDEAKTQFCPKLVTGEWLGSYCLTEPNAGSDAASLATTASKKGDTYVLNGGKTFISGAGETDVLVVMARTGDEGAKGVSAFVVPAHADGIGYGRKEPQMGWNSQPTRAVTFENVVIPASHLLGEEGQGFVFAMKGLDGGRINIATCSVGTAQQALNQAARYIQERKQFGKPLAQFQALQFKLADMATELVAARQLVRYAASKLDRNDPDAKAYCAMAKRFATDVGFQVCDHALQLYGGYGYIKEYPMERHFRDVRVHQILEGTNEIMRLIIARRLLSEESALL
;
A
#
# COMPACT_ATOMS: atom_id res chain seq x y z
N MET A 1 10.02 -27.05 0.04
CA MET A 1 9.34 -25.74 0.03
C MET A 1 7.96 -26.00 0.61
N ASP A 2 7.64 -25.39 1.72
CA ASP A 2 6.31 -25.53 2.32
C ASP A 2 5.46 -24.34 1.84
N PHE A 3 4.29 -24.62 1.29
CA PHE A 3 3.33 -23.61 0.83
C PHE A 3 2.22 -23.35 1.86
N GLU A 4 2.19 -24.16 2.92
CA GLU A 4 1.23 -24.01 4.01
C GLU A 4 1.74 -22.99 5.03
N LEU A 5 0.80 -22.30 5.69
CA LEU A 5 1.13 -21.41 6.80
C LEU A 5 1.62 -22.22 7.99
N ASN A 6 2.68 -21.77 8.64
CA ASN A 6 3.08 -22.30 9.93
C ASN A 6 2.10 -21.87 11.04
N GLU A 7 2.34 -22.30 12.27
CA GLU A 7 1.44 -22.04 13.41
C GLU A 7 1.35 -20.52 13.72
N ASP A 8 2.48 -19.81 13.75
CA ASP A 8 2.52 -18.37 14.01
C ASP A 8 1.80 -17.59 12.90
N GLN A 9 2.03 -17.94 11.64
CA GLN A 9 1.38 -17.31 10.49
C GLN A 9 -0.13 -17.53 10.48
N ARG A 10 -0.62 -18.68 10.95
CA ARG A 10 -2.07 -18.91 11.13
C ARG A 10 -2.63 -18.01 12.23
N ALA A 11 -1.93 -17.91 13.37
CA ALA A 11 -2.34 -17.02 14.46
C ALA A 11 -2.40 -15.54 14.01
N PHE A 12 -1.42 -15.10 13.23
CA PHE A 12 -1.43 -13.76 12.63
C PHE A 12 -2.62 -13.55 11.69
N ALA A 13 -2.87 -14.53 10.81
CA ALA A 13 -4.00 -14.49 9.90
C ALA A 13 -5.33 -14.43 10.65
N ASP A 14 -5.53 -15.28 11.66
CA ASP A 14 -6.76 -15.36 12.45
C ASP A 14 -7.01 -14.05 13.20
N THR A 15 -5.99 -13.47 13.83
CA THR A 15 -6.10 -12.17 14.53
C THR A 15 -6.44 -11.04 13.57
N ALA A 16 -5.79 -10.99 12.42
CA ALA A 16 -6.04 -9.97 11.40
C ALA A 16 -7.44 -10.13 10.78
N GLN A 17 -7.89 -11.36 10.55
CA GLN A 17 -9.23 -11.64 10.06
C GLN A 17 -10.29 -11.22 11.07
N GLN A 18 -10.11 -11.53 12.35
CA GLN A 18 -11.04 -11.10 13.40
C GLN A 18 -11.16 -9.57 13.41
N PHE A 19 -10.05 -8.84 13.39
CA PHE A 19 -10.08 -7.37 13.33
C PHE A 19 -10.77 -6.87 12.05
N ALA A 20 -10.52 -7.51 10.91
CA ALA A 20 -11.16 -7.15 9.65
C ALA A 20 -12.69 -7.34 9.71
N ASP A 21 -13.15 -8.45 10.28
CA ASP A 21 -14.57 -8.79 10.37
C ASP A 21 -15.32 -7.94 11.41
N GLU A 22 -14.68 -7.58 12.53
CA GLU A 22 -15.31 -6.84 13.62
C GLU A 22 -15.20 -5.32 13.46
N CYS A 23 -14.05 -4.80 12.95
CA CYS A 23 -13.75 -3.37 12.96
C CYS A 23 -13.76 -2.74 11.55
N LEU A 24 -13.41 -3.47 10.48
CA LEU A 24 -13.30 -2.90 9.15
C LEU A 24 -14.53 -3.15 8.28
N ALA A 25 -14.92 -4.40 8.10
CA ALA A 25 -15.97 -4.79 7.14
C ALA A 25 -17.34 -4.14 7.45
N PRO A 26 -17.79 -4.03 8.70
CA PRO A 26 -19.10 -3.44 9.02
C PRO A 26 -19.19 -1.95 8.64
N MET A 27 -18.07 -1.24 8.68
CA MET A 27 -18.02 0.21 8.50
C MET A 27 -17.56 0.64 7.09
N ALA A 28 -17.02 -0.29 6.30
CA ALA A 28 -16.37 0.02 5.03
C ALA A 28 -17.30 0.74 4.02
N ALA A 29 -18.59 0.40 3.98
CA ALA A 29 -19.58 1.05 3.11
C ALA A 29 -19.84 2.50 3.54
N GLU A 30 -20.00 2.74 4.83
CA GLU A 30 -20.23 4.08 5.39
C GLU A 30 -19.02 4.97 5.18
N TRP A 31 -17.80 4.45 5.42
CA TRP A 31 -16.57 5.20 5.19
C TRP A 31 -16.36 5.57 3.73
N ASP A 32 -16.68 4.65 2.79
CA ASP A 32 -16.63 4.94 1.35
C ASP A 32 -17.62 6.02 0.96
N GLU A 33 -18.89 5.90 1.37
CA GLU A 33 -19.95 6.82 1.00
C GLU A 33 -19.75 8.22 1.58
N LYS A 34 -19.45 8.30 2.89
CA LYS A 34 -19.25 9.56 3.61
C LYS A 34 -17.82 10.08 3.54
N GLN A 35 -16.94 9.36 2.88
CA GLN A 35 -15.51 9.70 2.75
C GLN A 35 -14.81 9.91 4.12
N ILE A 36 -15.10 9.05 5.07
CA ILE A 36 -14.55 9.11 6.43
C ILE A 36 -13.16 8.47 6.47
N PHE A 37 -12.19 9.18 7.05
CA PHE A 37 -10.89 8.61 7.39
C PHE A 37 -10.94 8.10 8.85
N PRO A 38 -10.92 6.77 9.08
CA PRO A 38 -11.26 6.18 10.38
C PRO A 38 -10.07 6.17 11.35
N LYS A 39 -9.65 7.34 11.84
CA LYS A 39 -8.46 7.49 12.71
C LYS A 39 -8.54 6.65 13.99
N ASP A 40 -9.71 6.51 14.57
CA ASP A 40 -9.86 5.74 15.81
C ASP A 40 -9.63 4.26 15.58
N VAL A 41 -10.16 3.70 14.48
CA VAL A 41 -9.91 2.32 14.07
C VAL A 41 -8.43 2.09 13.68
N LEU A 42 -7.79 3.10 13.09
CA LEU A 42 -6.34 3.04 12.81
C LEU A 42 -5.52 3.02 14.11
N ARG A 43 -5.95 3.72 15.17
CA ARG A 43 -5.29 3.63 16.49
C ARG A 43 -5.47 2.26 17.13
N GLU A 44 -6.68 1.70 17.07
CA GLU A 44 -6.93 0.32 17.52
C GLU A 44 -6.05 -0.69 16.76
N ALA A 45 -5.89 -0.51 15.44
CA ALA A 45 -4.96 -1.30 14.64
C ALA A 45 -3.50 -1.12 15.09
N GLY A 46 -3.11 0.07 15.52
CA GLY A 46 -1.80 0.38 16.10
C GLY A 46 -1.55 -0.35 17.41
N GLU A 47 -2.55 -0.42 18.30
CA GLU A 47 -2.48 -1.16 19.57
C GLU A 47 -2.25 -2.67 19.35
N LEU A 48 -2.75 -3.22 18.24
CA LEU A 48 -2.51 -4.60 17.81
C LEU A 48 -1.21 -4.77 17.01
N GLY A 49 -0.44 -3.69 16.78
CA GLY A 49 0.80 -3.69 16.03
C GLY A 49 0.65 -3.66 14.51
N PHE A 50 -0.57 -3.59 13.96
CA PHE A 50 -0.81 -3.61 12.51
C PHE A 50 -0.27 -2.36 11.78
N LEU A 51 0.13 -1.32 12.50
CA LEU A 51 0.76 -0.12 11.93
C LEU A 51 2.30 -0.17 11.94
N SER A 52 2.92 -1.25 12.46
CA SER A 52 4.37 -1.37 12.59
C SER A 52 4.90 -2.79 12.37
N LEU A 53 4.26 -3.54 11.45
CA LEU A 53 4.51 -4.97 11.25
C LEU A 53 5.99 -5.30 11.00
N TYR A 54 6.63 -4.59 10.09
CA TYR A 54 8.04 -4.81 9.72
C TYR A 54 8.97 -3.65 10.15
N THR A 55 8.49 -2.76 11.01
CA THR A 55 9.34 -1.80 11.72
C THR A 55 10.19 -2.58 12.73
N PRO A 56 11.52 -2.33 12.82
CA PRO A 56 12.38 -3.07 13.74
C PRO A 56 11.93 -3.00 15.20
N GLU A 57 12.08 -4.10 15.94
CA GLU A 57 11.76 -4.19 17.39
C GLU A 57 12.49 -3.13 18.22
N ALA A 58 13.73 -2.81 17.88
CA ALA A 58 14.53 -1.78 18.57
C ALA A 58 13.88 -0.38 18.51
N GLN A 59 12.95 -0.14 17.60
CA GLN A 59 12.15 1.08 17.47
C GLN A 59 10.68 0.87 17.86
N GLY A 60 10.36 -0.24 18.51
CA GLY A 60 9.05 -0.56 19.06
C GLY A 60 8.10 -1.26 18.07
N GLY A 61 8.54 -1.59 16.86
CA GLY A 61 7.75 -2.36 15.90
C GLY A 61 7.75 -3.87 16.19
N LEU A 62 7.03 -4.63 15.36
CA LEU A 62 6.96 -6.10 15.53
C LEU A 62 8.12 -6.85 14.86
N GLY A 63 8.92 -6.20 14.00
CA GLY A 63 10.07 -6.81 13.33
C GLY A 63 9.72 -8.00 12.43
N LEU A 64 8.47 -8.15 12.02
CA LEU A 64 8.02 -9.27 11.20
C LEU A 64 8.63 -9.24 9.80
N SER A 65 8.68 -10.41 9.16
CA SER A 65 9.06 -10.51 7.75
C SER A 65 8.02 -9.86 6.82
N ARG A 66 8.41 -9.55 5.60
CA ARG A 66 7.48 -9.07 4.56
C ARG A 66 6.48 -10.16 4.17
N LEU A 67 6.88 -11.43 4.28
CA LEU A 67 6.00 -12.57 4.10
C LEU A 67 4.89 -12.57 5.16
N ASP A 68 5.23 -12.45 6.44
CA ASP A 68 4.25 -12.44 7.53
C ASP A 68 3.34 -11.20 7.44
N ALA A 69 3.91 -10.03 7.16
CA ALA A 69 3.13 -8.81 6.92
C ALA A 69 2.15 -8.99 5.75
N SER A 70 2.53 -9.68 4.67
CA SER A 70 1.63 -9.96 3.55
C SER A 70 0.44 -10.83 3.95
N ILE A 71 0.63 -11.79 4.84
CA ILE A 71 -0.45 -12.65 5.36
C ILE A 71 -1.45 -11.79 6.15
N ILE A 72 -0.96 -10.90 7.01
CA ILE A 72 -1.79 -10.00 7.82
C ILE A 72 -2.56 -9.02 6.93
N PHE A 73 -1.89 -8.33 6.01
CA PHE A 73 -2.54 -7.36 5.12
C PHE A 73 -3.57 -8.01 4.18
N GLU A 74 -3.38 -9.26 3.79
CA GLU A 74 -4.36 -9.98 2.99
C GLU A 74 -5.70 -10.08 3.74
N GLN A 75 -5.67 -10.46 5.03
CA GLN A 75 -6.88 -10.57 5.84
C GLN A 75 -7.53 -9.19 6.10
N LEU A 76 -6.73 -8.19 6.46
CA LEU A 76 -7.24 -6.83 6.67
C LEU A 76 -7.91 -6.26 5.40
N ALA A 77 -7.35 -6.51 4.22
CA ALA A 77 -7.90 -6.04 2.95
C ALA A 77 -9.23 -6.72 2.57
N MET A 78 -9.53 -7.89 3.12
CA MET A 78 -10.86 -8.52 2.99
C MET A 78 -11.94 -7.68 3.71
N GLY A 79 -11.60 -6.99 4.80
CA GLY A 79 -12.51 -6.10 5.51
C GLY A 79 -12.70 -4.75 4.83
N CYS A 80 -11.61 -4.03 4.56
CA CYS A 80 -11.63 -2.74 3.88
C CYS A 80 -10.34 -2.48 3.12
N THR A 81 -10.40 -2.52 1.79
CA THR A 81 -9.27 -2.28 0.89
C THR A 81 -8.61 -0.93 1.12
N SER A 82 -9.42 0.14 1.12
CA SER A 82 -8.95 1.53 1.23
C SER A 82 -8.21 1.79 2.54
N THR A 83 -8.79 1.37 3.68
CA THR A 83 -8.18 1.54 5.00
C THR A 83 -6.90 0.71 5.14
N THR A 84 -6.92 -0.55 4.66
CA THR A 84 -5.72 -1.40 4.67
C THR A 84 -4.61 -0.83 3.80
N ALA A 85 -4.94 -0.30 2.63
CA ALA A 85 -3.96 0.36 1.76
C ALA A 85 -3.28 1.54 2.49
N PHE A 86 -4.02 2.34 3.26
CA PHE A 86 -3.42 3.37 4.10
C PHE A 86 -2.51 2.77 5.19
N MET A 87 -2.93 1.70 5.87
CA MET A 87 -2.08 1.02 6.85
C MET A 87 -0.76 0.56 6.23
N THR A 88 -0.75 0.11 4.97
CA THR A 88 0.48 -0.28 4.27
C THR A 88 1.42 0.89 4.00
N ILE A 89 0.87 2.07 3.66
CA ILE A 89 1.64 3.30 3.46
C ILE A 89 2.24 3.75 4.79
N HIS A 90 1.45 3.75 5.86
CA HIS A 90 1.92 4.08 7.21
C HIS A 90 3.07 3.16 7.66
N ASN A 91 2.93 1.84 7.47
CA ASN A 91 3.98 0.87 7.75
C ASN A 91 5.28 1.17 6.98
N MET A 92 5.18 1.57 5.70
CA MET A 92 6.34 1.97 4.91
C MET A 92 7.00 3.22 5.48
N VAL A 93 6.23 4.24 5.88
CA VAL A 93 6.72 5.48 6.51
C VAL A 93 7.42 5.16 7.84
N SER A 94 6.78 4.40 8.72
CA SER A 94 7.34 3.98 10.00
C SER A 94 8.66 3.22 9.82
N TRP A 95 8.68 2.26 8.90
CA TRP A 95 9.89 1.50 8.58
C TRP A 95 11.00 2.38 8.00
N MET A 96 10.69 3.33 7.12
CA MET A 96 11.71 4.23 6.54
C MET A 96 12.36 5.09 7.61
N ILE A 97 11.59 5.67 8.51
CA ILE A 97 12.10 6.48 9.63
C ILE A 97 12.94 5.60 10.56
N ALA A 98 12.42 4.46 10.97
CA ALA A 98 13.10 3.52 11.84
C ALA A 98 14.44 3.00 11.27
N SER A 99 14.51 2.83 9.94
CA SER A 99 15.69 2.28 9.28
C SER A 99 16.76 3.31 8.94
N PHE A 100 16.34 4.54 8.58
CA PHE A 100 17.25 5.49 7.94
C PHE A 100 17.39 6.84 8.67
N ALA A 101 16.51 7.16 9.64
CA ALA A 101 16.62 8.42 10.37
C ALA A 101 17.80 8.43 11.35
N THR A 102 18.18 9.63 11.80
CA THR A 102 19.10 9.80 12.93
C THR A 102 18.49 9.25 14.22
N ASP A 103 19.30 8.95 15.23
CA ASP A 103 18.80 8.45 16.52
C ASP A 103 17.90 9.48 17.21
N GLU A 104 18.17 10.78 17.03
CA GLU A 104 17.32 11.87 17.51
C GLU A 104 15.91 11.79 16.87
N ALA A 105 15.85 11.71 15.56
CA ALA A 105 14.58 11.62 14.82
C ALA A 105 13.85 10.30 15.12
N LYS A 106 14.56 9.16 15.23
CA LYS A 106 13.93 7.89 15.64
C LYS A 106 13.27 8.01 17.00
N THR A 107 13.97 8.59 17.98
CA THR A 107 13.44 8.80 19.34
C THR A 107 12.20 9.70 19.34
N GLN A 108 12.17 10.71 18.47
CA GLN A 108 11.08 11.65 18.37
C GLN A 108 9.83 11.05 17.69
N PHE A 109 10.01 10.29 16.61
CA PHE A 109 8.90 9.90 15.71
C PHE A 109 8.46 8.45 15.89
N CYS A 110 9.38 7.49 16.07
CA CYS A 110 9.03 6.06 16.06
C CYS A 110 8.01 5.67 17.15
N PRO A 111 8.14 6.09 18.43
CA PRO A 111 7.21 5.65 19.48
C PRO A 111 5.76 5.97 19.18
N LYS A 112 5.50 7.12 18.53
CA LYS A 112 4.16 7.57 18.20
C LYS A 112 3.61 6.97 16.89
N LEU A 113 4.49 6.66 15.95
CA LEU A 113 4.12 6.00 14.70
C LEU A 113 3.77 4.53 14.93
N VAL A 114 4.52 3.81 15.74
CA VAL A 114 4.29 2.38 15.97
C VAL A 114 2.97 2.10 16.71
N THR A 115 2.52 3.03 17.55
CA THR A 115 1.24 2.94 18.28
C THR A 115 0.05 3.51 17.50
N GLY A 116 0.29 4.20 16.38
CA GLY A 116 -0.76 4.92 15.66
C GLY A 116 -1.23 6.20 16.34
N GLU A 117 -0.55 6.68 17.40
CA GLU A 117 -0.79 8.02 17.97
C GLU A 117 -0.56 9.08 16.89
N TRP A 118 0.50 8.91 16.10
CA TRP A 118 0.77 9.67 14.90
C TRP A 118 0.67 8.80 13.65
N LEU A 119 0.08 9.38 12.61
CA LEU A 119 -0.04 8.74 11.31
C LEU A 119 0.93 9.37 10.31
N GLY A 120 1.42 8.56 9.37
CA GLY A 120 2.42 8.97 8.41
C GLY A 120 1.96 8.92 6.96
N SER A 121 2.40 9.89 6.15
CA SER A 121 2.23 9.95 4.70
C SER A 121 3.55 9.90 3.95
N TYR A 122 3.54 9.34 2.75
CA TYR A 122 4.69 9.23 1.87
C TYR A 122 4.58 10.21 0.70
N CYS A 123 5.54 11.14 0.58
CA CYS A 123 5.50 12.27 -0.32
C CYS A 123 6.61 12.17 -1.40
N LEU A 124 6.38 11.37 -2.45
CA LEU A 124 7.30 11.24 -3.59
C LEU A 124 6.79 11.97 -4.82
N THR A 125 5.57 11.63 -5.27
CA THR A 125 5.01 12.02 -6.57
C THR A 125 4.77 13.52 -6.69
N GLU A 126 5.09 14.09 -7.84
CA GLU A 126 4.83 15.47 -8.21
C GLU A 126 4.00 15.55 -9.49
N PRO A 127 3.36 16.70 -9.81
CA PRO A 127 2.55 16.84 -11.03
C PRO A 127 3.28 16.42 -12.31
N ASN A 128 4.60 16.66 -12.39
CA ASN A 128 5.43 16.34 -13.56
C ASN A 128 6.39 15.17 -13.34
N ALA A 129 6.36 14.50 -12.18
CA ALA A 129 7.26 13.41 -11.82
C ALA A 129 6.50 12.28 -11.12
N GLY A 130 5.79 11.47 -11.91
CA GLY A 130 5.12 10.24 -11.46
C GLY A 130 5.99 9.02 -11.72
N SER A 131 5.85 8.40 -12.91
CA SER A 131 6.69 7.24 -13.31
C SER A 131 8.17 7.59 -13.44
N ASP A 132 8.49 8.81 -13.84
CA ASP A 132 9.84 9.38 -13.82
C ASP A 132 10.12 10.07 -12.49
N ALA A 133 10.14 9.30 -11.41
CA ALA A 133 10.28 9.82 -10.05
C ALA A 133 11.63 10.52 -9.78
N ALA A 134 12.67 10.20 -10.57
CA ALA A 134 13.98 10.86 -10.46
C ALA A 134 13.98 12.31 -10.92
N SER A 135 12.94 12.74 -11.68
CA SER A 135 12.77 14.11 -12.19
C SER A 135 12.05 15.03 -11.21
N LEU A 136 11.83 14.63 -9.97
CA LEU A 136 11.17 15.47 -8.96
C LEU A 136 11.90 16.81 -8.80
N ALA A 137 11.13 17.90 -8.61
CA ALA A 137 11.60 19.28 -8.58
C ALA A 137 11.51 19.95 -7.19
N THR A 138 10.78 19.40 -6.24
CA THR A 138 10.77 19.87 -4.84
C THR A 138 12.19 19.93 -4.31
N THR A 139 12.62 21.08 -3.76
CA THR A 139 13.98 21.32 -3.29
C THR A 139 14.08 21.34 -1.77
N ALA A 140 15.26 21.00 -1.25
CA ALA A 140 15.64 21.19 0.15
C ALA A 140 17.03 21.84 0.20
N SER A 141 17.09 23.10 0.60
CA SER A 141 18.33 23.87 0.68
C SER A 141 18.85 23.91 2.10
N LYS A 142 20.10 23.48 2.32
CA LYS A 142 20.74 23.51 3.64
C LYS A 142 21.08 24.94 4.06
N LYS A 143 20.68 25.32 5.27
CA LYS A 143 21.01 26.62 5.90
C LYS A 143 21.45 26.39 7.34
N GLY A 144 22.74 26.31 7.57
CA GLY A 144 23.31 25.96 8.89
C GLY A 144 22.83 24.59 9.35
N ASP A 145 22.18 24.54 10.49
CA ASP A 145 21.65 23.33 11.11
C ASP A 145 20.19 23.02 10.70
N THR A 146 19.71 23.59 9.59
CA THR A 146 18.36 23.39 9.08
C THR A 146 18.35 23.14 7.58
N TYR A 147 17.24 22.60 7.07
CA TYR A 147 16.87 22.59 5.67
C TYR A 147 15.64 23.45 5.44
N VAL A 148 15.56 24.10 4.29
CA VAL A 148 14.38 24.86 3.83
C VAL A 148 13.82 24.17 2.61
N LEU A 149 12.60 23.64 2.73
CA LEU A 149 11.90 22.92 1.67
C LEU A 149 11.00 23.87 0.89
N ASN A 150 11.03 23.73 -0.45
CA ASN A 150 10.17 24.46 -1.37
C ASN A 150 9.72 23.54 -2.52
N GLY A 151 8.43 23.57 -2.86
CA GLY A 151 7.88 22.78 -3.97
C GLY A 151 6.49 22.25 -3.69
N GLY A 152 6.14 21.13 -4.33
CA GLY A 152 4.82 20.56 -4.17
C GLY A 152 4.76 19.10 -4.56
N LYS A 153 3.91 18.35 -3.87
CA LYS A 153 3.61 16.93 -4.08
C LYS A 153 2.15 16.75 -4.46
N THR A 154 1.84 15.67 -5.17
CA THR A 154 0.47 15.36 -5.58
C THR A 154 0.13 13.90 -5.31
N PHE A 155 -1.16 13.61 -5.18
CA PHE A 155 -1.69 12.28 -4.89
C PHE A 155 -1.15 11.68 -3.59
N ILE A 156 -1.00 12.50 -2.54
CA ILE A 156 -0.47 12.05 -1.26
C ILE A 156 -1.61 11.51 -0.38
N SER A 157 -1.56 10.22 -0.13
CA SER A 157 -2.51 9.52 0.75
C SER A 157 -2.33 9.95 2.21
N GLY A 158 -3.44 10.22 2.89
CA GLY A 158 -3.44 10.69 4.28
C GLY A 158 -3.15 12.18 4.43
N ALA A 159 -2.73 12.90 3.38
CA ALA A 159 -2.32 14.29 3.46
C ALA A 159 -3.42 15.20 4.05
N GLY A 160 -3.02 16.03 5.02
CA GLY A 160 -3.90 16.92 5.79
C GLY A 160 -4.59 16.25 6.98
N GLU A 161 -4.43 14.93 7.13
CA GLU A 161 -4.98 14.15 8.23
C GLU A 161 -3.91 13.36 9.01
N THR A 162 -2.69 13.29 8.48
CA THR A 162 -1.54 12.64 9.10
C THR A 162 -0.64 13.64 9.81
N ASP A 163 0.22 13.16 10.71
CA ASP A 163 1.06 13.95 11.60
C ASP A 163 2.51 14.06 11.11
N VAL A 164 2.94 13.10 10.25
CA VAL A 164 4.30 12.99 9.75
C VAL A 164 4.30 12.75 8.25
N LEU A 165 5.19 13.45 7.54
CA LEU A 165 5.44 13.26 6.11
C LEU A 165 6.87 12.76 5.91
N VAL A 166 7.06 11.69 5.13
CA VAL A 166 8.37 11.35 4.57
C VAL A 166 8.45 11.96 3.17
N VAL A 167 9.29 12.97 3.01
CA VAL A 167 9.35 13.83 1.82
C VAL A 167 10.64 13.60 1.05
N MET A 168 10.52 13.25 -0.24
CA MET A 168 11.65 13.24 -1.16
C MET A 168 11.84 14.64 -1.75
N ALA A 169 13.04 15.21 -1.60
CA ALA A 169 13.37 16.54 -2.11
C ALA A 169 14.79 16.58 -2.68
N ARG A 170 15.03 17.49 -3.57
CA ARG A 170 16.32 17.67 -4.24
C ARG A 170 17.24 18.54 -3.41
N THR A 171 18.42 18.01 -3.07
CA THR A 171 19.51 18.73 -2.40
C THR A 171 20.72 18.94 -3.31
N GLY A 172 20.81 18.18 -4.40
CA GLY A 172 21.92 18.21 -5.36
C GLY A 172 21.44 18.35 -6.80
N ASP A 173 22.30 17.97 -7.73
CA ASP A 173 22.08 18.06 -9.18
C ASP A 173 20.91 17.20 -9.66
N GLU A 174 20.61 17.27 -10.96
CA GLU A 174 19.56 16.48 -11.60
C GLU A 174 19.81 14.96 -11.47
N GLY A 175 18.73 14.20 -11.55
CA GLY A 175 18.75 12.74 -11.49
C GLY A 175 18.66 12.18 -10.06
N ALA A 176 18.78 10.86 -9.96
CA ALA A 176 18.52 10.10 -8.74
C ALA A 176 19.48 10.45 -7.57
N LYS A 177 20.74 10.74 -7.87
CA LYS A 177 21.76 11.06 -6.85
C LYS A 177 21.59 12.43 -6.21
N GLY A 178 20.80 13.31 -6.81
CA GLY A 178 20.48 14.62 -6.23
C GLY A 178 19.28 14.59 -5.27
N VAL A 179 18.63 13.45 -5.08
CA VAL A 179 17.43 13.32 -4.24
C VAL A 179 17.79 12.86 -2.83
N SER A 180 17.31 13.60 -1.83
CA SER A 180 17.39 13.27 -0.39
C SER A 180 16.00 12.99 0.17
N ALA A 181 15.93 12.34 1.33
CA ALA A 181 14.69 12.05 2.03
C ALA A 181 14.66 12.72 3.40
N PHE A 182 13.51 13.23 3.78
CA PHE A 182 13.33 13.97 5.04
C PHE A 182 12.09 13.49 5.78
N VAL A 183 12.18 13.46 7.11
CA VAL A 183 11.00 13.39 7.96
C VAL A 183 10.55 14.80 8.30
N VAL A 184 9.29 15.13 8.01
CA VAL A 184 8.73 16.47 8.15
C VAL A 184 7.47 16.39 9.01
N PRO A 185 7.36 17.14 10.13
CA PRO A 185 6.11 17.28 10.86
C PRO A 185 5.05 17.87 9.93
N ALA A 186 3.89 17.22 9.83
CA ALA A 186 2.85 17.59 8.87
C ALA A 186 2.19 18.95 9.13
N HIS A 187 2.39 19.50 10.32
CA HIS A 187 1.86 20.80 10.73
C HIS A 187 2.94 21.89 10.80
N ALA A 188 4.12 21.65 10.19
CA ALA A 188 5.17 22.67 10.14
C ALA A 188 4.71 23.91 9.35
N ASP A 189 5.16 25.09 9.79
CA ASP A 189 4.84 26.34 9.12
C ASP A 189 5.29 26.32 7.65
N GLY A 190 4.43 26.80 6.76
CA GLY A 190 4.69 26.81 5.32
C GLY A 190 4.18 25.55 4.58
N ILE A 191 3.58 24.57 5.26
CA ILE A 191 2.91 23.44 4.60
C ILE A 191 1.47 23.82 4.28
N GLY A 192 1.09 23.64 3.02
CA GLY A 192 -0.29 23.77 2.56
C GLY A 192 -0.86 22.47 2.02
N TYR A 193 -2.15 22.26 2.20
CA TYR A 193 -2.88 21.09 1.70
C TYR A 193 -3.95 21.50 0.70
N GLY A 194 -3.94 20.86 -0.46
CA GLY A 194 -5.00 21.02 -1.45
C GLY A 194 -6.33 20.39 -0.98
N ARG A 195 -7.38 20.59 -1.77
CA ARG A 195 -8.63 19.90 -1.54
C ARG A 195 -8.46 18.37 -1.62
N LYS A 196 -9.32 17.62 -0.96
CA LYS A 196 -9.42 16.17 -1.16
C LYS A 196 -9.78 15.90 -2.62
N GLU A 197 -9.02 15.01 -3.27
CA GLU A 197 -9.29 14.61 -4.65
C GLU A 197 -10.59 13.78 -4.72
N PRO A 198 -11.49 14.06 -5.67
CA PRO A 198 -12.68 13.24 -5.91
C PRO A 198 -12.28 11.95 -6.63
N GLN A 199 -11.91 10.93 -5.88
CA GLN A 199 -11.39 9.67 -6.39
C GLN A 199 -12.52 8.72 -6.80
N MET A 200 -12.21 7.78 -7.70
CA MET A 200 -13.09 6.68 -8.10
C MET A 200 -13.33 5.69 -6.95
N GLY A 201 -12.29 5.36 -6.19
CA GLY A 201 -12.26 4.47 -5.03
C GLY A 201 -11.28 4.97 -3.97
N TRP A 202 -10.98 4.16 -2.94
CA TRP A 202 -10.16 4.55 -1.80
C TRP A 202 -10.72 5.75 -1.02
N ASN A 203 -12.03 5.85 -0.95
CA ASN A 203 -12.69 7.01 -0.38
C ASN A 203 -12.57 7.12 1.16
N SER A 204 -12.21 6.04 1.86
CA SER A 204 -11.97 6.05 3.31
C SER A 204 -10.59 6.58 3.71
N GLN A 205 -9.85 7.16 2.78
CA GLN A 205 -8.63 7.91 3.05
C GLN A 205 -8.57 9.18 2.19
N PRO A 206 -8.06 10.31 2.72
CA PRO A 206 -7.87 11.50 1.91
C PRO A 206 -6.65 11.33 1.01
N THR A 207 -6.76 11.82 -0.20
CA THR A 207 -5.63 12.01 -1.10
C THR A 207 -5.61 13.47 -1.52
N ARG A 208 -4.49 14.19 -1.31
CA ARG A 208 -4.37 15.62 -1.56
C ARG A 208 -3.03 15.98 -2.19
N ALA A 209 -2.97 17.16 -2.78
CA ALA A 209 -1.70 17.84 -3.02
C ALA A 209 -1.15 18.41 -1.70
N VAL A 210 0.18 18.49 -1.61
CA VAL A 210 0.90 19.12 -0.49
C VAL A 210 1.84 20.18 -1.09
N THR A 211 1.84 21.40 -0.56
CA THR A 211 2.76 22.45 -0.94
C THR A 211 3.73 22.78 0.20
N PHE A 212 4.94 23.13 -0.15
CA PHE A 212 6.00 23.54 0.77
C PHE A 212 6.47 24.94 0.39
N GLU A 213 6.26 25.91 1.26
CA GLU A 213 6.65 27.32 1.07
C GLU A 213 7.59 27.73 2.20
N ASN A 214 8.90 27.63 1.95
CA ASN A 214 9.95 27.92 2.93
C ASN A 214 9.81 27.13 4.24
N VAL A 215 9.42 25.85 4.14
CA VAL A 215 9.29 24.98 5.31
C VAL A 215 10.65 24.69 5.91
N VAL A 216 10.86 25.11 7.16
CA VAL A 216 12.13 24.96 7.88
C VAL A 216 12.07 23.72 8.76
N ILE A 217 13.03 22.81 8.60
CA ILE A 217 13.17 21.61 9.43
C ILE A 217 14.61 21.48 9.95
N PRO A 218 14.84 20.87 11.12
CA PRO A 218 16.17 20.56 11.63
C PRO A 218 16.97 19.67 10.67
N ALA A 219 18.29 19.83 10.63
CA ALA A 219 19.16 18.97 9.81
C ALA A 219 19.11 17.50 10.28
N SER A 220 18.82 17.23 11.55
CA SER A 220 18.61 15.89 12.10
C SER A 220 17.42 15.16 11.52
N HIS A 221 16.52 15.84 10.81
CA HIS A 221 15.38 15.23 10.11
C HIS A 221 15.73 14.65 8.73
N LEU A 222 16.99 14.76 8.27
CA LEU A 222 17.48 14.07 7.08
C LEU A 222 17.53 12.55 7.35
N LEU A 223 17.01 11.76 6.44
CA LEU A 223 17.13 10.31 6.45
C LEU A 223 18.44 9.90 5.75
N GLY A 224 19.36 9.28 6.47
CA GLY A 224 20.69 8.92 5.99
C GLY A 224 21.53 10.16 5.62
N GLU A 225 22.09 10.16 4.41
CA GLU A 225 22.91 11.23 3.88
C GLU A 225 22.25 11.91 2.67
N GLU A 226 22.69 13.13 2.33
CA GLU A 226 22.26 13.79 1.09
C GLU A 226 22.53 12.89 -0.13
N GLY A 227 21.59 12.86 -1.07
CA GLY A 227 21.67 12.03 -2.28
C GLY A 227 21.25 10.57 -2.13
N GLN A 228 20.94 10.08 -0.93
CA GLN A 228 20.50 8.70 -0.69
C GLN A 228 18.97 8.54 -0.78
N GLY A 229 18.21 9.63 -0.83
CA GLY A 229 16.74 9.60 -0.76
C GLY A 229 16.09 8.77 -1.86
N PHE A 230 16.61 8.81 -3.09
CA PHE A 230 16.05 8.00 -4.17
C PHE A 230 16.23 6.50 -3.93
N VAL A 231 17.36 6.08 -3.37
CA VAL A 231 17.61 4.68 -3.01
C VAL A 231 16.62 4.23 -1.94
N PHE A 232 16.41 5.05 -0.91
CA PHE A 232 15.44 4.76 0.15
C PHE A 232 14.00 4.73 -0.37
N ALA A 233 13.64 5.65 -1.26
CA ALA A 233 12.35 5.64 -1.94
C ALA A 233 12.11 4.34 -2.71
N MET A 234 13.09 3.88 -3.48
CA MET A 234 12.97 2.64 -4.24
C MET A 234 12.88 1.40 -3.34
N LYS A 235 13.65 1.35 -2.24
CA LYS A 235 13.53 0.28 -1.23
C LYS A 235 12.14 0.26 -0.58
N GLY A 236 11.58 1.42 -0.25
CA GLY A 236 10.20 1.55 0.25
C GLY A 236 9.20 1.01 -0.76
N LEU A 237 9.32 1.41 -2.03
CA LEU A 237 8.43 0.98 -3.10
C LEU A 237 8.54 -0.52 -3.42
N ASP A 238 9.71 -1.15 -3.29
CA ASP A 238 9.81 -2.61 -3.50
C ASP A 238 8.94 -3.37 -2.47
N GLY A 239 8.95 -2.95 -1.20
CA GLY A 239 8.02 -3.45 -0.18
C GLY A 239 6.57 -3.03 -0.43
N GLY A 240 6.34 -1.78 -0.82
CA GLY A 240 5.02 -1.25 -1.15
C GLY A 240 4.33 -2.01 -2.29
N ARG A 241 5.08 -2.47 -3.30
CA ARG A 241 4.57 -3.34 -4.38
C ARG A 241 3.99 -4.64 -3.85
N ILE A 242 4.66 -5.28 -2.89
CA ILE A 242 4.13 -6.46 -2.19
C ILE A 242 2.85 -6.10 -1.44
N ASN A 243 2.84 -5.00 -0.72
CA ASN A 243 1.69 -4.55 0.06
C ASN A 243 0.45 -4.35 -0.83
N ILE A 244 0.58 -3.63 -1.94
CA ILE A 244 -0.54 -3.37 -2.86
C ILE A 244 -0.98 -4.63 -3.62
N ALA A 245 -0.04 -5.49 -4.00
CA ALA A 245 -0.36 -6.81 -4.54
C ALA A 245 -1.19 -7.62 -3.54
N THR A 246 -0.81 -7.59 -2.26
CA THR A 246 -1.51 -8.25 -1.17
C THR A 246 -2.92 -7.68 -0.95
N CYS A 247 -3.08 -6.35 -0.94
CA CYS A 247 -4.40 -5.71 -0.85
C CYS A 247 -5.31 -6.13 -2.02
N SER A 248 -4.75 -6.28 -3.22
CA SER A 248 -5.51 -6.77 -4.39
C SER A 248 -5.98 -8.21 -4.20
N VAL A 249 -5.10 -9.08 -3.67
CA VAL A 249 -5.43 -10.49 -3.40
C VAL A 249 -6.52 -10.60 -2.33
N GLY A 250 -6.39 -9.88 -1.21
CA GLY A 250 -7.37 -9.90 -0.12
C GLY A 250 -8.75 -9.40 -0.57
N THR A 251 -8.80 -8.27 -1.27
CA THR A 251 -10.05 -7.72 -1.82
C THR A 251 -10.71 -8.70 -2.80
N ALA A 252 -9.92 -9.27 -3.72
CA ALA A 252 -10.40 -10.24 -4.70
C ALA A 252 -10.90 -11.53 -4.03
N GLN A 253 -10.23 -11.98 -2.96
CA GLN A 253 -10.69 -13.14 -2.17
C GLN A 253 -12.06 -12.87 -1.55
N GLN A 254 -12.27 -11.70 -0.97
CA GLN A 254 -13.56 -11.34 -0.39
C GLN A 254 -14.65 -11.23 -1.46
N ALA A 255 -14.34 -10.62 -2.60
CA ALA A 255 -15.27 -10.54 -3.72
C ALA A 255 -15.66 -11.93 -4.25
N LEU A 256 -14.69 -12.84 -4.38
CA LEU A 256 -14.91 -14.23 -4.78
C LEU A 256 -15.79 -14.97 -3.77
N ASN A 257 -15.48 -14.86 -2.45
CA ASN A 257 -16.25 -15.50 -1.39
C ASN A 257 -17.70 -15.05 -1.39
N GLN A 258 -17.94 -13.75 -1.52
CA GLN A 258 -19.29 -13.17 -1.56
C GLN A 258 -20.03 -13.58 -2.84
N ALA A 259 -19.38 -13.58 -4.00
CA ALA A 259 -19.98 -14.00 -5.26
C ALA A 259 -20.35 -15.50 -5.23
N ALA A 260 -19.49 -16.35 -4.67
CA ALA A 260 -19.75 -17.78 -4.53
C ALA A 260 -20.98 -18.07 -3.64
N ARG A 261 -21.17 -17.32 -2.54
CA ARG A 261 -22.38 -17.41 -1.70
C ARG A 261 -23.61 -16.92 -2.44
N TYR A 262 -23.52 -15.75 -3.07
CA TYR A 262 -24.63 -15.14 -3.78
C TYR A 262 -25.21 -16.05 -4.86
N ILE A 263 -24.39 -16.68 -5.70
CA ILE A 263 -24.89 -17.53 -6.80
C ILE A 263 -25.49 -18.87 -6.29
N GLN A 264 -25.20 -19.29 -5.04
CA GLN A 264 -25.86 -20.43 -4.41
C GLN A 264 -27.29 -20.10 -3.96
N GLU A 265 -27.54 -18.87 -3.56
CA GLU A 265 -28.83 -18.39 -3.05
C GLU A 265 -29.73 -17.84 -4.16
N ARG A 266 -29.14 -17.05 -5.09
CA ARG A 266 -29.86 -16.39 -6.17
C ARG A 266 -30.37 -17.41 -7.18
N LYS A 267 -31.69 -17.36 -7.48
CA LYS A 267 -32.33 -18.23 -8.46
C LYS A 267 -32.78 -17.45 -9.70
N GLN A 268 -32.54 -18.00 -10.87
CA GLN A 268 -33.13 -17.60 -12.14
C GLN A 268 -33.38 -18.85 -12.99
N PHE A 269 -34.36 -18.77 -13.90
CA PHE A 269 -34.79 -19.93 -14.73
C PHE A 269 -35.15 -21.17 -13.89
N GLY A 270 -35.74 -20.96 -12.70
CA GLY A 270 -36.22 -22.00 -11.81
C GLY A 270 -35.17 -22.71 -10.95
N LYS A 271 -33.88 -22.30 -11.00
CA LYS A 271 -32.78 -22.95 -10.27
C LYS A 271 -31.73 -21.94 -9.76
N PRO A 272 -30.92 -22.30 -8.73
CA PRO A 272 -29.78 -21.47 -8.30
C PRO A 272 -28.83 -21.17 -9.44
N LEU A 273 -28.23 -19.96 -9.44
CA LEU A 273 -27.22 -19.57 -10.43
C LEU A 273 -26.02 -20.52 -10.42
N ALA A 274 -25.66 -21.07 -9.27
CA ALA A 274 -24.60 -22.05 -9.12
C ALA A 274 -24.80 -23.35 -9.92
N GLN A 275 -25.99 -23.62 -10.45
CA GLN A 275 -26.25 -24.79 -11.29
C GLN A 275 -25.97 -24.53 -12.79
N PHE A 276 -25.53 -23.35 -13.17
CA PHE A 276 -25.15 -23.05 -14.56
C PHE A 276 -23.64 -23.23 -14.74
N GLN A 277 -23.21 -24.16 -15.60
CA GLN A 277 -21.80 -24.51 -15.81
C GLN A 277 -20.94 -23.29 -16.18
N ALA A 278 -21.43 -22.37 -17.01
CA ALA A 278 -20.70 -21.17 -17.40
C ALA A 278 -20.28 -20.32 -16.18
N LEU A 279 -21.13 -20.27 -15.14
CA LEU A 279 -20.83 -19.54 -13.90
C LEU A 279 -19.89 -20.35 -12.98
N GLN A 280 -20.02 -21.68 -12.97
CA GLN A 280 -19.08 -22.56 -12.27
C GLN A 280 -17.66 -22.46 -12.85
N PHE A 281 -17.53 -22.44 -14.19
CA PHE A 281 -16.23 -22.26 -14.86
C PHE A 281 -15.60 -20.91 -14.53
N LYS A 282 -16.41 -19.83 -14.54
CA LYS A 282 -15.95 -18.51 -14.13
C LYS A 282 -15.40 -18.49 -12.70
N LEU A 283 -16.09 -19.12 -11.72
CA LEU A 283 -15.58 -19.23 -10.35
C LEU A 283 -14.29 -20.05 -10.27
N ALA A 284 -14.18 -21.13 -11.04
CA ALA A 284 -12.99 -21.97 -11.07
C ALA A 284 -11.77 -21.21 -11.61
N ASP A 285 -11.94 -20.42 -12.69
CA ASP A 285 -10.90 -19.57 -13.25
C ASP A 285 -10.47 -18.50 -12.26
N MET A 286 -11.43 -17.75 -11.68
CA MET A 286 -11.18 -16.75 -10.64
C MET A 286 -10.37 -17.33 -9.47
N ALA A 287 -10.76 -18.48 -8.94
CA ALA A 287 -10.07 -19.12 -7.83
C ALA A 287 -8.66 -19.57 -8.21
N THR A 288 -8.47 -20.14 -9.39
CA THR A 288 -7.17 -20.63 -9.88
C THR A 288 -6.18 -19.48 -10.03
N GLU A 289 -6.57 -18.41 -10.70
CA GLU A 289 -5.71 -17.24 -10.91
C GLU A 289 -5.39 -16.52 -9.60
N LEU A 290 -6.36 -16.43 -8.68
CA LEU A 290 -6.16 -15.81 -7.37
C LEU A 290 -5.17 -16.61 -6.50
N VAL A 291 -5.25 -17.94 -6.51
CA VAL A 291 -4.26 -18.80 -5.82
C VAL A 291 -2.87 -18.59 -6.41
N ALA A 292 -2.73 -18.57 -7.73
CA ALA A 292 -1.44 -18.31 -8.39
C ALA A 292 -0.88 -16.92 -8.03
N ALA A 293 -1.74 -15.88 -8.02
CA ALA A 293 -1.35 -14.53 -7.64
C ALA A 293 -0.86 -14.46 -6.18
N ARG A 294 -1.58 -15.09 -5.24
CA ARG A 294 -1.19 -15.18 -3.83
C ARG A 294 0.18 -15.82 -3.65
N GLN A 295 0.43 -16.95 -4.32
CA GLN A 295 1.71 -17.64 -4.21
C GLN A 295 2.85 -16.79 -4.78
N LEU A 296 2.65 -16.08 -5.88
CA LEU A 296 3.66 -15.19 -6.44
C LEU A 296 3.95 -14.02 -5.48
N VAL A 297 2.94 -13.46 -4.82
CA VAL A 297 3.12 -12.39 -3.80
C VAL A 297 3.96 -12.91 -2.64
N ARG A 298 3.61 -14.06 -2.06
CA ARG A 298 4.34 -14.68 -0.94
C ARG A 298 5.77 -15.04 -1.32
N TYR A 299 5.97 -15.55 -2.51
CA TYR A 299 7.31 -15.85 -3.05
C TYR A 299 8.16 -14.59 -3.19
N ALA A 300 7.60 -13.51 -3.76
CA ALA A 300 8.29 -12.23 -3.89
C ALA A 300 8.63 -11.59 -2.54
N ALA A 301 7.70 -11.67 -1.57
CA ALA A 301 7.94 -11.23 -0.19
C ALA A 301 9.13 -11.99 0.44
N SER A 302 9.13 -13.32 0.33
CA SER A 302 10.24 -14.17 0.80
C SER A 302 11.59 -13.85 0.12
N LYS A 303 11.57 -13.48 -1.17
CA LYS A 303 12.78 -13.02 -1.87
C LYS A 303 13.27 -11.68 -1.31
N LEU A 304 12.36 -10.77 -1.02
CA LEU A 304 12.69 -9.46 -0.44
C LEU A 304 13.29 -9.62 0.97
N ASP A 305 12.71 -10.48 1.81
CA ASP A 305 13.21 -10.78 3.15
C ASP A 305 14.64 -11.34 3.17
N ARG A 306 14.99 -12.13 2.14
CA ARG A 306 16.33 -12.72 1.99
C ARG A 306 17.34 -11.81 1.31
N ASN A 307 16.95 -10.57 0.94
CA ASN A 307 17.77 -9.66 0.15
C ASN A 307 18.28 -10.32 -1.15
N ASP A 308 17.43 -11.14 -1.79
CA ASP A 308 17.76 -11.81 -3.05
C ASP A 308 18.08 -10.77 -4.14
N PRO A 309 19.12 -10.96 -4.96
CA PRO A 309 19.50 -10.02 -6.02
C PRO A 309 18.37 -9.72 -7.02
N ASP A 310 17.46 -10.68 -7.22
CA ASP A 310 16.32 -10.54 -8.12
C ASP A 310 15.03 -10.11 -7.43
N ALA A 311 15.04 -9.86 -6.10
CA ALA A 311 13.86 -9.50 -5.33
C ALA A 311 13.04 -8.37 -5.96
N LYS A 312 13.70 -7.31 -6.45
CA LYS A 312 13.06 -6.18 -7.13
C LYS A 312 12.23 -6.62 -8.35
N ALA A 313 12.73 -7.55 -9.15
CA ALA A 313 11.99 -8.07 -10.29
C ALA A 313 10.82 -8.95 -9.87
N TYR A 314 10.99 -9.78 -8.83
CA TYR A 314 9.90 -10.58 -8.27
C TYR A 314 8.81 -9.70 -7.64
N CYS A 315 9.17 -8.62 -6.94
CA CYS A 315 8.19 -7.64 -6.43
C CYS A 315 7.40 -6.98 -7.57
N ALA A 316 8.07 -6.65 -8.68
CA ALA A 316 7.41 -6.12 -9.86
C ALA A 316 6.48 -7.14 -10.54
N MET A 317 6.90 -8.42 -10.65
CA MET A 317 6.07 -9.52 -11.16
C MET A 317 4.83 -9.72 -10.31
N ALA A 318 4.99 -9.80 -8.99
CA ALA A 318 3.91 -9.99 -8.04
C ALA A 318 2.89 -8.85 -8.11
N LYS A 319 3.37 -7.60 -8.07
CA LYS A 319 2.51 -6.42 -8.16
C LYS A 319 1.72 -6.41 -9.47
N ARG A 320 2.38 -6.54 -10.62
CA ARG A 320 1.72 -6.54 -11.91
C ARG A 320 0.67 -7.65 -12.01
N PHE A 321 1.04 -8.88 -11.68
CA PHE A 321 0.15 -10.02 -11.84
C PHE A 321 -1.01 -9.99 -10.86
N ALA A 322 -0.74 -9.77 -9.57
CA ALA A 322 -1.78 -9.78 -8.54
C ALA A 322 -2.79 -8.62 -8.70
N THR A 323 -2.33 -7.45 -9.17
CA THR A 323 -3.26 -6.32 -9.39
C THR A 323 -4.09 -6.49 -10.65
N ASP A 324 -3.57 -7.12 -11.71
CA ASP A 324 -4.34 -7.47 -12.92
C ASP A 324 -5.38 -8.55 -12.57
N VAL A 325 -4.97 -9.62 -11.89
CA VAL A 325 -5.88 -10.71 -11.43
C VAL A 325 -6.92 -10.17 -10.44
N GLY A 326 -6.50 -9.38 -9.45
CA GLY A 326 -7.41 -8.84 -8.44
C GLY A 326 -8.51 -7.97 -9.05
N PHE A 327 -8.15 -7.11 -10.01
CA PHE A 327 -9.13 -6.32 -10.75
C PHE A 327 -10.10 -7.20 -11.54
N GLN A 328 -9.58 -8.21 -12.26
CA GLN A 328 -10.40 -9.12 -13.07
C GLN A 328 -11.36 -9.96 -12.21
N VAL A 329 -10.90 -10.44 -11.05
CA VAL A 329 -11.75 -11.19 -10.11
C VAL A 329 -12.86 -10.31 -9.55
N CYS A 330 -12.58 -9.05 -9.18
CA CYS A 330 -13.60 -8.11 -8.71
C CYS A 330 -14.62 -7.76 -9.81
N ASP A 331 -14.18 -7.56 -11.05
CA ASP A 331 -15.05 -7.36 -12.22
C ASP A 331 -15.97 -8.56 -12.44
N HIS A 332 -15.43 -9.76 -12.41
CA HIS A 332 -16.20 -10.99 -12.57
C HIS A 332 -17.18 -11.23 -11.41
N ALA A 333 -16.79 -10.92 -10.18
CA ALA A 333 -17.65 -11.00 -9.01
C ALA A 333 -18.84 -10.03 -9.14
N LEU A 334 -18.59 -8.79 -9.55
CA LEU A 334 -19.62 -7.80 -9.84
C LEU A 334 -20.58 -8.31 -10.93
N GLN A 335 -20.05 -8.89 -12.01
CA GLN A 335 -20.84 -9.46 -13.10
C GLN A 335 -21.73 -10.61 -12.61
N LEU A 336 -21.26 -11.45 -11.69
CA LEU A 336 -22.04 -12.55 -11.10
C LEU A 336 -23.23 -12.07 -10.27
N TYR A 337 -23.15 -10.89 -9.67
CA TYR A 337 -24.27 -10.24 -8.98
C TYR A 337 -25.30 -9.62 -9.94
N GLY A 338 -24.95 -9.45 -11.22
CA GLY A 338 -25.83 -8.79 -12.19
C GLY A 338 -26.16 -7.34 -11.78
N GLY A 339 -27.42 -6.92 -11.92
CA GLY A 339 -27.84 -5.57 -11.55
C GLY A 339 -27.58 -5.21 -10.08
N TYR A 340 -27.61 -6.18 -9.19
CA TYR A 340 -27.29 -5.98 -7.77
C TYR A 340 -25.79 -5.71 -7.52
N GLY A 341 -24.91 -6.13 -8.41
CA GLY A 341 -23.48 -5.80 -8.31
C GLY A 341 -23.17 -4.34 -8.65
N TYR A 342 -24.09 -3.64 -9.31
CA TYR A 342 -23.92 -2.27 -9.78
C TYR A 342 -24.48 -1.21 -8.82
N ILE A 343 -25.16 -1.62 -7.75
CA ILE A 343 -25.77 -0.70 -6.77
C ILE A 343 -25.03 -0.77 -5.44
N LYS A 344 -25.01 0.35 -4.70
CA LYS A 344 -24.19 0.53 -3.49
C LYS A 344 -24.63 -0.29 -2.28
N GLU A 345 -25.84 -0.86 -2.28
CA GLU A 345 -26.32 -1.77 -1.24
C GLU A 345 -25.52 -3.08 -1.17
N TYR A 346 -24.78 -3.39 -2.24
CA TYR A 346 -23.89 -4.54 -2.31
C TYR A 346 -22.43 -4.09 -2.48
N PRO A 347 -21.46 -4.81 -1.92
CA PRO A 347 -20.07 -4.33 -1.87
C PRO A 347 -19.29 -4.44 -3.18
N MET A 348 -19.85 -5.08 -4.22
CA MET A 348 -19.11 -5.44 -5.43
C MET A 348 -18.59 -4.21 -6.20
N GLU A 349 -19.41 -3.16 -6.32
CA GLU A 349 -19.02 -1.93 -7.00
C GLU A 349 -17.88 -1.20 -6.25
N ARG A 350 -17.85 -1.26 -4.91
CA ARG A 350 -16.78 -0.69 -4.09
C ARG A 350 -15.49 -1.48 -4.29
N HIS A 351 -15.53 -2.82 -4.23
CA HIS A 351 -14.36 -3.66 -4.50
C HIS A 351 -13.76 -3.37 -5.87
N PHE A 352 -14.60 -3.28 -6.91
CA PHE A 352 -14.18 -2.93 -8.26
C PHE A 352 -13.50 -1.55 -8.34
N ARG A 353 -14.07 -0.52 -7.70
CA ARG A 353 -13.51 0.84 -7.67
C ARG A 353 -12.17 0.89 -6.93
N ASP A 354 -12.10 0.24 -5.78
CA ASP A 354 -10.92 0.30 -4.91
C ASP A 354 -9.70 -0.39 -5.54
N VAL A 355 -9.87 -1.55 -6.15
CA VAL A 355 -8.72 -2.28 -6.75
C VAL A 355 -8.23 -1.65 -8.05
N ARG A 356 -9.04 -0.77 -8.71
CA ARG A 356 -8.63 -0.21 -10.01
C ARG A 356 -7.36 0.61 -9.93
N VAL A 357 -7.13 1.34 -8.85
CA VAL A 357 -5.95 2.18 -8.68
C VAL A 357 -4.67 1.35 -8.45
N HIS A 358 -4.79 0.10 -8.00
CA HIS A 358 -3.65 -0.77 -7.71
C HIS A 358 -2.79 -1.07 -8.96
N GLN A 359 -3.37 -1.03 -10.16
CA GLN A 359 -2.62 -1.17 -11.41
C GLN A 359 -1.81 0.09 -11.77
N ILE A 360 -2.09 1.23 -11.12
CA ILE A 360 -1.54 2.54 -11.44
C ILE A 360 -0.47 2.97 -10.43
N LEU A 361 -0.79 2.90 -9.14
CA LEU A 361 0.10 3.41 -8.08
C LEU A 361 1.32 2.49 -7.83
N GLU A 362 2.29 3.01 -7.07
CA GLU A 362 3.56 2.33 -6.73
C GLU A 362 4.34 1.82 -7.95
N GLY A 363 4.21 2.56 -9.03
CA GLY A 363 4.66 2.22 -10.36
C GLY A 363 3.59 1.50 -11.16
N THR A 364 3.22 2.08 -12.31
CA THR A 364 2.20 1.49 -13.18
C THR A 364 2.60 0.08 -13.62
N ASN A 365 1.63 -0.75 -14.00
CA ASN A 365 1.93 -2.10 -14.48
C ASN A 365 2.81 -2.12 -15.75
N GLU A 366 2.86 -1.00 -16.51
CA GLU A 366 3.82 -0.77 -17.60
C GLU A 366 5.24 -0.61 -17.04
N ILE A 367 5.42 0.17 -15.97
CA ILE A 367 6.72 0.30 -15.29
C ILE A 367 7.16 -1.03 -14.68
N MET A 368 6.24 -1.82 -14.14
CA MET A 368 6.57 -3.17 -13.66
C MET A 368 7.11 -4.05 -14.78
N ARG A 369 6.47 -4.04 -15.97
CA ARG A 369 6.97 -4.77 -17.16
C ARG A 369 8.35 -4.30 -17.57
N LEU A 370 8.62 -3.00 -17.51
CA LEU A 370 9.94 -2.44 -17.82
C LEU A 370 11.02 -2.93 -16.82
N ILE A 371 10.72 -2.97 -15.53
CA ILE A 371 11.65 -3.47 -14.49
C ILE A 371 11.96 -4.94 -14.74
N ILE A 372 10.94 -5.76 -14.99
CA ILE A 372 11.08 -7.19 -15.27
C ILE A 372 11.94 -7.40 -16.52
N ALA A 373 11.59 -6.73 -17.62
CA ALA A 373 12.31 -6.87 -18.90
C ALA A 373 13.78 -6.46 -18.79
N ARG A 374 14.09 -5.36 -18.11
CA ARG A 374 15.47 -4.91 -17.87
C ARG A 374 16.28 -5.94 -17.09
N ARG A 375 15.66 -6.59 -16.10
CA ARG A 375 16.35 -7.62 -15.32
C ARG A 375 16.57 -8.88 -16.14
N LEU A 376 15.60 -9.34 -16.92
CA LEU A 376 15.73 -10.49 -17.82
C LEU A 376 16.82 -10.33 -18.87
N LEU A 377 17.04 -9.10 -19.34
CA LEU A 377 18.04 -8.77 -20.36
C LEU A 377 19.42 -8.43 -19.77
N SER A 378 19.58 -8.44 -18.45
CA SER A 378 20.89 -8.22 -17.82
C SER A 378 21.69 -9.53 -17.77
N GLU A 379 23.01 -9.44 -17.90
CA GLU A 379 23.94 -10.59 -17.84
C GLU A 379 23.95 -11.30 -16.47
N GLU A 380 23.50 -10.60 -15.42
CA GLU A 380 23.47 -11.09 -14.05
C GLU A 380 22.11 -11.70 -13.65
N SER A 381 21.19 -11.88 -14.60
CA SER A 381 19.84 -12.37 -14.29
C SER A 381 19.85 -13.85 -13.91
N ALA A 382 19.20 -14.20 -12.81
CA ALA A 382 18.90 -15.57 -12.42
C ALA A 382 17.37 -15.83 -12.35
N LEU A 383 16.60 -15.07 -13.15
CA LEU A 383 15.13 -15.16 -13.15
C LEU A 383 14.58 -16.40 -13.85
N LEU A 384 15.40 -17.12 -14.64
CA LEU A 384 15.01 -18.31 -15.41
C LEU A 384 15.86 -19.51 -15.03
#